data_f0f01e61b4423c7c2ae9cd88db2c17ec
#
_entry.id   f0f01e61b4423c7c2ae9cd88db2c17ec
#
_cell.length_a   1.000
_cell.length_b   1.000
_cell.length_c   1.000
_cell.angle_alpha   90.00
_cell.angle_beta   90.00
_cell.angle_gamma   90.00
#
_symmetry.space_group_name_H-M   'P 1'
#
loop_
_entity.id
_entity.type
_entity.pdbx_description
1 polymer ?
#
loop_
_entity_poly.entity_id
_entity_poly.type
_entity_poly.pdbx_seq_one_letter_code
_entity_poly.pdbx_strand_id
1 'polypeptide(L)'
;MKLFLSGGAADGNPGYHGFLEAVDRTKPILYICFAVAPRNRVARYADFAARMAREGVLSTRLCDSAAWLGAADLSAFGGIFCSGGNTYRLLKSLREHGGIENIKAYLAAGGVWYGSSAGAVVCGADIQPICYMD
;
A
#
# COMPACT_ATOMS: atom_id res chain seq x y z
N MET A 1 -4.39 -12.27 -7.03
CA MET A 1 -4.61 -10.92 -6.46
C MET A 1 -5.20 -11.04 -5.06
N LYS A 2 -4.65 -10.31 -4.10
CA LYS A 2 -5.14 -10.33 -2.73
C LYS A 2 -5.27 -8.90 -2.22
N LEU A 3 -6.50 -8.50 -1.90
CA LEU A 3 -6.83 -7.16 -1.40
C LEU A 3 -7.34 -7.25 0.03
N PHE A 4 -6.71 -6.49 0.92
CA PHE A 4 -7.12 -6.40 2.32
C PHE A 4 -7.40 -4.93 2.61
N LEU A 5 -8.64 -4.60 2.98
CA LEU A 5 -9.11 -3.24 3.15
C LEU A 5 -9.59 -3.01 4.58
N SER A 6 -9.33 -1.80 5.09
CA SER A 6 -9.70 -1.44 6.45
C SER A 6 -10.15 0.03 6.48
N GLY A 7 -11.19 0.31 7.25
CA GLY A 7 -11.68 1.68 7.46
C GLY A 7 -10.98 2.44 8.59
N GLY A 8 -10.06 1.82 9.32
CA GLY A 8 -9.48 2.46 10.50
C GLY A 8 -8.15 1.87 10.89
N ALA A 9 -7.85 1.86 12.20
CA ALA A 9 -6.58 1.38 12.73
C ALA A 9 -6.31 -0.06 12.34
N ALA A 10 -5.04 -0.36 12.05
CA ALA A 10 -4.64 -1.69 11.60
C ALA A 10 -4.66 -2.75 12.70
N ASP A 11 -4.32 -2.37 13.93
CA ASP A 11 -4.18 -3.30 15.05
C ASP A 11 -5.51 -3.99 15.35
N GLY A 12 -5.47 -5.32 15.45
CA GLY A 12 -6.66 -6.14 15.71
C GLY A 12 -7.60 -6.31 14.52
N ASN A 13 -7.29 -5.74 13.39
CA ASN A 13 -8.12 -5.79 12.19
C ASN A 13 -7.87 -7.09 11.42
N PRO A 14 -8.94 -7.87 11.06
CA PRO A 14 -8.74 -9.11 10.29
C PRO A 14 -8.06 -8.90 8.95
N GLY A 15 -8.33 -7.77 8.27
CA GLY A 15 -7.68 -7.45 7.00
C GLY A 15 -6.18 -7.26 7.17
N TYR A 16 -5.75 -6.61 8.24
CA TYR A 16 -4.34 -6.44 8.55
C TYR A 16 -3.64 -7.78 8.79
N HIS A 17 -4.26 -8.65 9.59
CA HIS A 17 -3.71 -9.98 9.84
C HIS A 17 -3.66 -10.83 8.57
N GLY A 18 -4.69 -10.77 7.73
CA GLY A 18 -4.71 -11.45 6.45
C GLY A 18 -3.58 -10.97 5.53
N PHE A 19 -3.33 -9.66 5.50
CA PHE A 19 -2.22 -9.08 4.74
C PHE A 19 -0.87 -9.63 5.22
N LEU A 20 -0.64 -9.63 6.54
CA LEU A 20 0.61 -10.13 7.12
C LEU A 20 0.86 -11.60 6.80
N GLU A 21 -0.20 -12.40 6.71
CA GLU A 21 -0.09 -13.82 6.34
C GLU A 21 0.18 -14.00 4.84
N ALA A 22 -0.35 -13.09 4.01
CA ALA A 22 -0.29 -13.22 2.55
C ALA A 22 1.02 -12.69 1.96
N VAL A 23 1.70 -11.74 2.61
CA VAL A 23 2.91 -11.13 2.07
C VAL A 23 4.07 -12.10 1.94
N ASP A 24 4.89 -11.89 0.92
CA ASP A 24 6.16 -12.61 0.76
C ASP A 24 7.22 -11.92 1.62
N ARG A 25 7.57 -12.53 2.74
CA ARG A 25 8.51 -11.97 3.73
C ARG A 25 9.97 -12.03 3.28
N THR A 26 10.26 -12.68 2.15
CA THR A 26 11.60 -12.68 1.55
C THR A 26 11.89 -11.41 0.77
N LYS A 27 10.85 -10.58 0.56
CA LYS A 27 10.92 -9.31 -0.17
C LYS A 27 10.47 -8.16 0.73
N PRO A 28 10.93 -6.93 0.49
CA PRO A 28 10.47 -5.79 1.29
C PRO A 28 8.99 -5.50 1.05
N ILE A 29 8.34 -4.92 2.05
CA ILE A 29 6.99 -4.39 1.95
C ILE A 29 7.09 -2.92 1.57
N LEU A 30 6.38 -2.52 0.52
CA LEU A 30 6.34 -1.14 0.06
C LEU A 30 5.28 -0.37 0.85
N TYR A 31 5.65 0.79 1.39
CA TYR A 31 4.75 1.68 2.12
C TYR A 31 4.46 2.92 1.29
N ILE A 32 3.22 3.06 0.84
CA ILE A 32 2.76 4.23 0.07
C ILE A 32 2.13 5.22 1.04
N CYS A 33 2.67 6.44 1.12
CA CYS A 33 2.26 7.44 2.08
C CYS A 33 1.71 8.74 1.46
N PHE A 34 1.23 8.69 0.22
CA PHE A 34 0.79 9.91 -0.48
C PHE A 34 -0.41 10.59 0.18
N ALA A 35 -1.24 9.85 0.92
CA ALA A 35 -2.35 10.43 1.66
C ALA A 35 -1.88 11.22 2.89
N VAL A 36 -0.68 10.97 3.38
CA VAL A 36 -0.10 11.63 4.54
C VAL A 36 0.50 12.98 4.12
N ALA A 37 0.30 14.02 4.93
CA ALA A 37 0.94 15.32 4.67
C ALA A 37 2.46 15.16 4.60
N PRO A 38 3.16 15.81 3.65
CA PRO A 38 4.60 15.60 3.46
C PRO A 38 5.42 15.74 4.74
N ARG A 39 5.10 16.70 5.58
CA ARG A 39 5.82 16.94 6.85
C ARG A 39 5.74 15.78 7.84
N ASN A 40 4.75 14.91 7.68
CA ASN A 40 4.49 13.79 8.60
C ASN A 40 4.97 12.44 8.06
N ARG A 41 5.43 12.37 6.81
CA ARG A 41 5.70 11.10 6.13
C ARG A 41 6.84 10.30 6.77
N VAL A 42 7.92 10.98 7.16
CA VAL A 42 9.08 10.30 7.77
C VAL A 42 8.68 9.66 9.09
N ALA A 43 7.95 10.39 9.95
CA ALA A 43 7.50 9.86 11.24
C ALA A 43 6.51 8.70 11.07
N ARG A 44 5.56 8.82 10.13
CA ARG A 44 4.59 7.77 9.84
C ARG A 44 5.26 6.51 9.30
N TYR A 45 6.25 6.68 8.45
CA TYR A 45 7.02 5.55 7.94
C TYR A 45 7.81 4.87 9.06
N ALA A 46 8.44 5.63 9.96
CA ALA A 46 9.17 5.06 11.09
C ALA A 46 8.24 4.22 11.98
N ASP A 47 7.03 4.70 12.25
CA ASP A 47 6.03 3.95 13.01
C ASP A 47 5.62 2.66 12.28
N PHE A 48 5.42 2.74 10.98
CA PHE A 48 5.11 1.57 10.15
C PHE A 48 6.22 0.54 10.19
N ALA A 49 7.46 0.97 9.97
CA ALA A 49 8.62 0.06 9.96
C ALA A 49 8.80 -0.63 11.32
N ALA A 50 8.61 0.09 12.42
CA ALA A 50 8.68 -0.48 13.76
C ALA A 50 7.57 -1.52 13.98
N ARG A 51 6.34 -1.25 13.50
CA ARG A 51 5.24 -2.20 13.58
C ARG A 51 5.54 -3.45 12.78
N MET A 52 6.06 -3.30 11.56
CA MET A 52 6.43 -4.44 10.71
C MET A 52 7.51 -5.29 11.36
N ALA A 53 8.52 -4.66 11.98
CA ALA A 53 9.57 -5.38 12.69
C ALA A 53 9.00 -6.22 13.84
N ARG A 54 8.03 -5.69 14.59
CA ARG A 54 7.36 -6.45 15.65
C ARG A 54 6.60 -7.66 15.12
N GLU A 55 6.13 -7.58 13.87
CA GLU A 55 5.42 -8.68 13.21
C GLU A 55 6.37 -9.62 12.46
N GLY A 56 7.67 -9.44 12.60
CA GLY A 56 8.67 -10.28 11.94
C GLY A 56 9.01 -9.89 10.52
N VAL A 57 8.50 -8.75 10.04
CA VAL A 57 8.83 -8.20 8.72
C VAL A 57 9.95 -7.19 8.88
N LEU A 58 11.17 -7.57 8.48
CA LEU A 58 12.36 -6.78 8.76
C LEU A 58 12.77 -5.85 7.61
N SER A 59 12.17 -5.99 6.44
CA SER A 59 12.53 -5.19 5.27
C SER A 59 11.30 -4.42 4.79
N THR A 60 11.44 -3.09 4.73
CA THR A 60 10.39 -2.19 4.26
C THR A 60 11.01 -1.10 3.40
N ARG A 61 10.20 -0.45 2.55
CA ARG A 61 10.64 0.68 1.75
C ARG A 61 9.56 1.75 1.71
N LEU A 62 9.97 3.00 1.92
CA LEU A 62 9.09 4.16 1.78
C LEU A 62 8.93 4.53 0.30
N CYS A 63 7.68 4.69 -0.13
CA CYS A 63 7.34 5.29 -1.41
C CYS A 63 6.71 6.65 -1.18
N ASP A 64 7.47 7.72 -1.44
CA ASP A 64 7.00 9.10 -1.34
C ASP A 64 7.17 9.87 -2.66
N SER A 65 7.52 9.19 -3.75
CA SER A 65 7.67 9.75 -5.08
C SER A 65 6.72 9.07 -6.07
N ALA A 66 5.80 9.85 -6.64
CA ALA A 66 4.87 9.36 -7.65
C ALA A 66 5.61 8.93 -8.93
N ALA A 67 6.66 9.66 -9.31
CA ALA A 67 7.47 9.31 -10.49
C ALA A 67 8.18 7.96 -10.29
N TRP A 68 8.75 7.75 -9.11
CA TRP A 68 9.38 6.47 -8.80
C TRP A 68 8.37 5.32 -8.88
N LEU A 69 7.18 5.51 -8.30
CA LEU A 69 6.15 4.46 -8.27
C LEU A 69 5.71 4.06 -9.69
N GLY A 70 5.55 5.03 -10.56
CA GLY A 70 5.14 4.76 -11.95
C GLY A 70 6.18 3.98 -12.76
N ALA A 71 7.45 4.06 -12.38
CA ALA A 71 8.56 3.43 -13.08
C ALA A 71 9.12 2.19 -12.38
N ALA A 72 8.71 1.92 -11.14
CA ALA A 72 9.28 0.86 -10.32
C ALA A 72 8.89 -0.54 -10.80
N ASP A 73 9.78 -1.49 -10.61
CA ASP A 73 9.45 -2.92 -10.73
C ASP A 73 8.83 -3.38 -9.41
N LEU A 74 7.50 -3.39 -9.37
CA LEU A 74 6.78 -3.75 -8.15
C LEU A 74 6.86 -5.24 -7.81
N SER A 75 7.29 -6.09 -8.75
CA SER A 75 7.50 -7.51 -8.47
C SER A 75 8.61 -7.75 -7.43
N ALA A 76 9.44 -6.74 -7.17
CA ALA A 76 10.47 -6.79 -6.14
C ALA A 76 9.91 -6.71 -4.72
N PHE A 77 8.60 -6.44 -4.57
CA PHE A 77 7.97 -6.24 -3.27
C PHE A 77 7.04 -7.40 -2.91
N GLY A 78 7.08 -7.81 -1.65
CA GLY A 78 6.26 -8.89 -1.12
C GLY A 78 4.82 -8.48 -0.81
N GLY A 79 4.55 -7.20 -0.78
CA GLY A 79 3.23 -6.61 -0.58
C GLY A 79 3.31 -5.09 -0.58
N ILE A 80 2.17 -4.43 -0.75
CA ILE A 80 2.06 -2.98 -0.72
C ILE A 80 1.09 -2.58 0.40
N PHE A 81 1.54 -1.70 1.28
CA PHE A 81 0.72 -1.12 2.34
C PHE A 81 0.48 0.35 2.00
N CYS A 82 -0.79 0.71 1.77
CA CYS A 82 -1.18 2.08 1.46
C CYS A 82 -1.84 2.73 2.68
N SER A 83 -1.20 3.73 3.25
CA SER A 83 -1.68 4.38 4.47
C SER A 83 -2.88 5.28 4.22
N GLY A 84 -3.62 5.56 5.28
CA GLY A 84 -4.72 6.50 5.27
C GLY A 84 -4.27 7.95 5.33
N GLY A 85 -5.24 8.85 5.18
CA GLY A 85 -5.06 10.29 5.19
C GLY A 85 -5.99 10.96 4.18
N ASN A 86 -5.47 11.93 3.42
CA ASN A 86 -6.25 12.67 2.44
C ASN A 86 -6.38 11.88 1.13
N THR A 87 -7.61 11.47 0.80
CA THR A 87 -7.90 10.67 -0.39
C THR A 87 -7.57 11.40 -1.70
N TYR A 88 -7.87 12.69 -1.78
CA TYR A 88 -7.60 13.47 -3.00
C TYR A 88 -6.09 13.59 -3.26
N ARG A 89 -5.30 13.80 -2.22
CA ARG A 89 -3.84 13.84 -2.33
C ARG A 89 -3.30 12.51 -2.82
N LEU A 90 -3.81 11.41 -2.28
CA LEU A 90 -3.41 10.06 -2.69
C LEU A 90 -3.75 9.81 -4.15
N LEU A 91 -4.99 10.08 -4.57
CA LEU A 91 -5.42 9.89 -5.96
C LEU A 91 -4.59 10.70 -6.94
N LYS A 92 -4.33 11.97 -6.62
CA LYS A 92 -3.51 12.83 -7.47
C LYS A 92 -2.12 12.23 -7.69
N SER A 93 -1.47 11.82 -6.61
CA SER A 93 -0.11 11.24 -6.70
C SER A 93 -0.10 9.94 -7.48
N LEU A 94 -1.09 9.09 -7.29
CA LEU A 94 -1.17 7.81 -8.00
C LEU A 94 -1.40 7.99 -9.50
N ARG A 95 -2.09 9.06 -9.91
CA ARG A 95 -2.40 9.33 -11.32
C ARG A 95 -1.28 10.02 -12.10
N GLU A 96 -0.42 10.77 -11.43
CA GLU A 96 0.51 11.70 -12.10
C GLU A 96 1.52 11.01 -13.01
N HIS A 97 2.00 9.83 -12.69
CA HIS A 97 3.10 9.17 -13.41
C HIS A 97 2.84 7.70 -13.72
N GLY A 98 1.58 7.32 -13.84
CA GLY A 98 1.22 5.93 -14.16
C GLY A 98 1.29 4.97 -12.98
N GLY A 99 1.29 5.48 -11.74
CA GLY A 99 1.32 4.64 -10.55
C GLY A 99 0.14 3.69 -10.44
N ILE A 100 -1.07 4.14 -10.79
CA ILE A 100 -2.28 3.31 -10.76
C ILE A 100 -2.13 2.12 -11.72
N GLU A 101 -1.70 2.37 -12.93
CA GLU A 101 -1.53 1.33 -13.95
C GLU A 101 -0.49 0.31 -13.50
N ASN A 102 0.61 0.77 -12.89
CA ASN A 102 1.66 -0.10 -12.38
C ASN A 102 1.16 -0.96 -11.21
N ILE A 103 0.37 -0.38 -10.30
CA ILE A 103 -0.25 -1.11 -9.19
C ILE A 103 -1.24 -2.15 -9.72
N LYS A 104 -2.07 -1.78 -10.70
CA LYS A 104 -3.01 -2.73 -11.30
C LYS A 104 -2.30 -3.92 -11.91
N ALA A 105 -1.20 -3.70 -12.63
CA ALA A 105 -0.40 -4.77 -13.21
C ALA A 105 0.19 -5.67 -12.12
N TYR A 106 0.70 -5.09 -11.04
CA TYR A 106 1.23 -5.82 -9.90
C TYR A 106 0.17 -6.73 -9.27
N LEU A 107 -1.03 -6.20 -9.03
CA LEU A 107 -2.14 -6.95 -8.43
C LEU A 107 -2.64 -8.05 -9.36
N ALA A 108 -2.74 -7.77 -10.66
CA ALA A 108 -3.14 -8.76 -11.66
C ALA A 108 -2.14 -9.92 -11.74
N ALA A 109 -0.87 -9.67 -11.45
CA ALA A 109 0.19 -10.69 -11.43
C ALA A 109 0.24 -11.48 -10.10
N GLY A 110 -0.71 -11.27 -9.20
CA GLY A 110 -0.78 -11.99 -7.93
C GLY A 110 -0.26 -11.20 -6.73
N GLY A 111 -0.08 -9.89 -6.88
CA GLY A 111 0.41 -9.02 -5.81
C GLY A 111 -0.55 -8.92 -4.61
N VAL A 112 -0.05 -8.42 -3.50
CA VAL A 112 -0.77 -8.30 -2.23
C VAL A 112 -0.86 -6.83 -1.83
N TRP A 113 -2.07 -6.36 -1.52
CA TRP A 113 -2.35 -4.96 -1.17
C TRP A 113 -3.08 -4.87 0.15
N TYR A 114 -2.65 -3.94 0.99
CA TYR A 114 -3.43 -3.50 2.14
C TYR A 114 -3.70 -2.00 2.01
N GLY A 115 -4.97 -1.60 2.10
CA GLY A 115 -5.38 -0.21 2.08
C GLY A 115 -6.13 0.15 3.36
N SER A 116 -5.66 1.20 4.05
CA SER A 116 -6.27 1.70 5.26
C SER A 116 -6.93 3.05 4.97
N SER A 117 -8.20 3.20 5.32
CA SER A 117 -8.96 4.45 5.16
C SER A 117 -8.89 4.98 3.71
N ALA A 118 -8.11 6.05 3.44
CA ALA A 118 -7.95 6.59 2.08
C ALA A 118 -7.45 5.54 1.09
N GLY A 119 -6.56 4.65 1.51
CA GLY A 119 -6.08 3.54 0.69
C GLY A 119 -7.18 2.55 0.32
N ALA A 120 -8.15 2.34 1.21
CA ALA A 120 -9.33 1.51 0.91
C ALA A 120 -10.29 2.23 -0.05
N VAL A 121 -10.50 3.53 0.15
CA VAL A 121 -11.37 4.33 -0.72
C VAL A 121 -10.85 4.37 -2.15
N VAL A 122 -9.55 4.48 -2.34
CA VAL A 122 -8.90 4.49 -3.66
C VAL A 122 -9.19 3.21 -4.45
N CYS A 123 -9.29 2.07 -3.77
CA CYS A 123 -9.65 0.82 -4.43
C CYS A 123 -11.03 0.92 -5.09
N GLY A 124 -12.00 1.51 -4.40
CA GLY A 124 -13.33 1.71 -4.96
C GLY A 124 -13.38 2.71 -6.11
N ALA A 125 -12.51 3.74 -6.07
CA ALA A 125 -12.55 4.83 -7.04
C ALA A 125 -11.84 4.49 -8.36
N ASP A 126 -10.61 3.97 -8.28
CA ASP A 126 -9.72 3.83 -9.45
C ASP A 126 -9.30 2.40 -9.75
N ILE A 127 -9.21 1.53 -8.73
CA ILE A 127 -8.85 0.13 -8.95
C ILE A 127 -10.03 -0.80 -8.71
N GLN A 128 -11.23 -0.25 -8.72
CA GLN A 128 -12.48 -0.97 -8.54
C GLN A 128 -12.63 -2.23 -9.41
N PRO A 129 -12.27 -2.22 -10.70
CA PRO A 129 -12.38 -3.44 -11.50
C PRO A 129 -11.58 -4.61 -10.93
N ILE A 130 -10.46 -4.32 -10.29
CA ILE A 130 -9.63 -5.33 -9.63
C ILE A 130 -10.29 -5.77 -8.33
N CYS A 131 -10.84 -4.85 -7.56
CA CYS A 131 -11.51 -5.14 -6.28
C CYS A 131 -12.69 -6.10 -6.46
N TYR A 132 -13.45 -5.94 -7.54
CA TYR A 132 -14.62 -6.78 -7.80
C TYR A 132 -14.28 -8.15 -8.38
N MET A 133 -13.05 -8.37 -8.77
CA MET A 133 -12.61 -9.68 -9.27
C MET A 133 -12.26 -10.66 -8.14
N ASP A 134 -12.13 -10.15 -6.96
CA ASP A 134 -11.91 -10.97 -5.78
C ASP A 134 -13.24 -11.51 -5.25
#